data_060d42fd006b1a8115139e2b63ef33eb
#
_entry.id   060d42fd006b1a8115139e2b63ef33eb
#
_cell.length_a   1.000
_cell.length_b   1.000
_cell.length_c   1.000
_cell.angle_alpha   90.00
_cell.angle_beta   90.00
_cell.angle_gamma   90.00
#
_symmetry.space_group_name_H-M   'P 1'
#
loop_
_entity.id
_entity.type
_entity.pdbx_description
1 polymer ?
#
loop_
_entity_poly.entity_id
_entity_poly.type
_entity_poly.pdbx_seq_one_letter_code
_entity_poly.pdbx_strand_id
1 'polypeptide(L)'
;MYNLSCYNPSSFVFVGIPGLEKFHMWIGIPFCVIYVVAVVGNCILLYLTAVEHSLHEPMFFFLSMLATTDLILSTVTVPKLLSNFWIGSQEITFSGCLTQMFFLHFSFVVDSAILLAVAFDRYVAICFPLRYSAILTPQVIIKLMVSIVVRSFSIILPHVFLLKRLPFCRTHIIPHTYCEHTGVAQLSSADISINIWYGFAVPLMTVISDVIFIAVSYAFILCAVFQLSSQGARQKALSTCGSHVCVILMFYTPAFFSILAHRFGQSVPQNVLILFANLYVAIPPALNPIVYGMKTKQTQDKFILLFSLKKSQ
;
A
#
# COMPACT_ATOMS: atom_id res chain seq x y z
N MET A 1 41.23 20.06 11.95
CA MET A 1 40.21 19.32 12.73
C MET A 1 39.03 20.24 12.92
N TYR A 2 38.03 20.15 12.04
CA TYR A 2 36.77 20.87 12.21
C TYR A 2 35.85 19.97 13.02
N ASN A 3 35.64 20.30 14.29
CA ASN A 3 34.56 19.76 15.10
C ASN A 3 33.24 20.32 14.54
N LEU A 4 32.77 19.78 13.42
CA LEU A 4 31.39 19.95 13.07
C LEU A 4 30.58 19.05 14.02
N SER A 5 29.97 19.67 15.02
CA SER A 5 28.90 19.03 15.79
C SER A 5 27.76 18.73 14.79
N CYS A 6 27.78 17.50 14.30
CA CYS A 6 26.77 17.02 13.40
C CYS A 6 25.44 16.87 14.16
N TYR A 7 24.54 17.83 14.00
CA TYR A 7 23.18 17.78 14.52
C TYR A 7 22.26 17.19 13.48
N ASN A 8 21.23 16.47 13.93
CA ASN A 8 20.13 16.09 13.06
C ASN A 8 19.55 17.35 12.41
N PRO A 9 19.34 17.38 11.07
CA PRO A 9 18.80 18.55 10.43
C PRO A 9 17.40 18.84 10.97
N SER A 10 17.06 20.12 11.12
CA SER A 10 15.69 20.51 11.51
C SER A 10 14.67 20.12 10.44
N SER A 11 15.09 20.18 9.17
CA SER A 11 14.24 19.85 8.01
C SER A 11 15.05 19.25 6.87
N PHE A 12 14.36 18.51 5.98
CA PHE A 12 14.82 18.09 4.66
C PHE A 12 14.11 18.87 3.58
N VAL A 13 14.71 18.95 2.39
CA VAL A 13 14.18 19.66 1.23
C VAL A 13 13.95 18.67 0.08
N PHE A 14 12.73 18.56 -0.41
CA PHE A 14 12.38 17.74 -1.57
C PHE A 14 12.62 18.50 -2.87
N VAL A 15 13.37 17.92 -3.80
CA VAL A 15 13.54 18.49 -5.15
C VAL A 15 12.33 18.21 -6.04
N GLY A 16 11.53 17.20 -5.71
CA GLY A 16 10.46 16.72 -6.56
C GLY A 16 10.97 15.72 -7.61
N ILE A 17 10.59 15.91 -8.87
CA ILE A 17 11.05 15.07 -9.99
C ILE A 17 12.11 15.86 -10.76
N PRO A 18 13.41 15.52 -10.61
CA PRO A 18 14.50 16.25 -11.25
C PRO A 18 14.36 16.26 -12.78
N GLY A 19 14.58 17.43 -13.39
CA GLY A 19 14.45 17.65 -14.83
C GLY A 19 13.03 17.82 -15.35
N LEU A 20 12.01 17.71 -14.48
CA LEU A 20 10.60 17.92 -14.83
C LEU A 20 9.97 19.07 -14.03
N GLU A 21 10.77 19.98 -13.45
CA GLU A 21 10.32 21.07 -12.58
C GLU A 21 9.27 21.95 -13.27
N LYS A 22 9.47 22.25 -14.56
CA LYS A 22 8.53 23.05 -15.37
C LYS A 22 7.17 22.38 -15.58
N PHE A 23 7.11 21.08 -15.41
CA PHE A 23 5.89 20.28 -15.62
C PHE A 23 5.23 19.87 -14.30
N HIS A 24 5.78 20.19 -13.13
CA HIS A 24 5.23 19.82 -11.83
C HIS A 24 3.75 20.24 -11.70
N MET A 25 3.37 21.43 -12.17
CA MET A 25 1.98 21.87 -12.15
C MET A 25 1.05 20.90 -12.89
N TRP A 26 1.44 20.45 -14.09
CA TRP A 26 0.66 19.53 -14.92
C TRP A 26 0.68 18.10 -14.39
N ILE A 27 1.83 17.64 -13.89
CA ILE A 27 1.97 16.32 -13.28
C ILE A 27 1.15 16.21 -12.01
N GLY A 28 0.99 17.31 -11.25
CA GLY A 28 0.17 17.34 -10.04
C GLY A 28 -1.32 17.07 -10.29
N ILE A 29 -1.87 17.44 -11.47
CA ILE A 29 -3.29 17.27 -11.78
C ILE A 29 -3.73 15.80 -11.71
N PRO A 30 -3.11 14.84 -12.43
CA PRO A 30 -3.49 13.43 -12.34
C PRO A 30 -3.32 12.88 -10.92
N PHE A 31 -2.27 13.28 -10.17
CA PHE A 31 -2.10 12.84 -8.79
C PHE A 31 -3.22 13.38 -7.88
N CYS A 32 -3.67 14.60 -8.08
CA CYS A 32 -4.81 15.14 -7.36
C CYS A 32 -6.10 14.34 -7.64
N VAL A 33 -6.37 14.03 -8.92
CA VAL A 33 -7.54 13.21 -9.31
C VAL A 33 -7.47 11.83 -8.68
N ILE A 34 -6.32 11.15 -8.77
CA ILE A 34 -6.09 9.83 -8.17
C ILE A 34 -6.32 9.89 -6.66
N TYR A 35 -5.82 10.91 -5.97
CA TYR A 35 -6.01 11.11 -4.54
C TYR A 35 -7.48 11.29 -4.16
N VAL A 36 -8.22 12.12 -4.89
CA VAL A 36 -9.66 12.32 -4.65
C VAL A 36 -10.42 11.00 -4.84
N VAL A 37 -10.11 10.24 -5.91
CA VAL A 37 -10.71 8.93 -6.13
C VAL A 37 -10.38 7.96 -4.99
N ALA A 38 -9.14 7.93 -4.52
CA ALA A 38 -8.72 7.10 -3.40
C ALA A 38 -9.49 7.46 -2.12
N VAL A 39 -9.54 8.74 -1.76
CA VAL A 39 -10.23 9.19 -0.54
C VAL A 39 -11.73 8.91 -0.61
N VAL A 40 -12.38 9.31 -1.70
CA VAL A 40 -13.83 9.12 -1.86
C VAL A 40 -14.19 7.64 -1.90
N GLY A 41 -13.47 6.84 -2.70
CA GLY A 41 -13.75 5.42 -2.86
C GLY A 41 -13.58 4.63 -1.55
N ASN A 42 -12.49 4.85 -0.83
CA ASN A 42 -12.23 4.15 0.44
C ASN A 42 -13.17 4.63 1.55
N CYS A 43 -13.50 5.93 1.63
CA CYS A 43 -14.51 6.42 2.58
C CYS A 43 -15.89 5.81 2.32
N ILE A 44 -16.32 5.68 1.05
CA ILE A 44 -17.58 5.02 0.71
C ILE A 44 -17.54 3.54 1.10
N LEU A 45 -16.45 2.84 0.84
CA LEU A 45 -16.30 1.43 1.21
C LEU A 45 -16.40 1.24 2.74
N LEU A 46 -15.71 2.06 3.52
CA LEU A 46 -15.79 2.05 4.99
C LEU A 46 -17.20 2.36 5.50
N TYR A 47 -17.86 3.37 4.92
CA TYR A 47 -19.24 3.72 5.27
C TYR A 47 -20.20 2.57 4.99
N LEU A 48 -20.15 1.97 3.79
CA LEU A 48 -21.00 0.85 3.42
C LEU A 48 -20.77 -0.37 4.33
N THR A 49 -19.53 -0.70 4.63
CA THR A 49 -19.21 -1.82 5.52
C THR A 49 -19.70 -1.58 6.95
N ALA A 50 -19.72 -0.32 7.42
CA ALA A 50 -20.19 0.01 8.74
C ALA A 50 -21.73 -0.03 8.86
N VAL A 51 -22.45 0.39 7.83
CA VAL A 51 -23.92 0.58 7.89
C VAL A 51 -24.68 -0.67 7.41
N GLU A 52 -24.14 -1.40 6.41
CA GLU A 52 -24.83 -2.50 5.77
C GLU A 52 -24.53 -3.84 6.43
N HIS A 53 -25.47 -4.36 7.20
CA HIS A 53 -25.33 -5.68 7.87
C HIS A 53 -25.06 -6.83 6.89
N SER A 54 -25.50 -6.73 5.63
CA SER A 54 -25.23 -7.73 4.58
C SER A 54 -23.76 -7.81 4.18
N LEU A 55 -22.95 -6.79 4.53
CA LEU A 55 -21.50 -6.72 4.29
C LEU A 55 -20.68 -7.11 5.53
N HIS A 56 -21.27 -7.64 6.58
CA HIS A 56 -20.56 -8.10 7.79
C HIS A 56 -20.00 -9.53 7.61
N GLU A 57 -19.47 -9.83 6.43
CA GLU A 57 -18.73 -11.07 6.15
C GLU A 57 -17.23 -10.87 6.40
N PRO A 58 -16.46 -11.94 6.72
CA PRO A 58 -15.03 -11.87 7.01
C PRO A 58 -14.21 -11.06 5.98
N MET A 59 -14.48 -11.26 4.70
CA MET A 59 -13.80 -10.54 3.62
C MET A 59 -13.93 -9.02 3.76
N PHE A 60 -15.10 -8.49 4.11
CA PHE A 60 -15.32 -7.04 4.18
C PHE A 60 -14.59 -6.39 5.36
N PHE A 61 -14.33 -7.13 6.44
CA PHE A 61 -13.48 -6.62 7.53
C PHE A 61 -12.03 -6.45 7.05
N PHE A 62 -11.49 -7.39 6.27
CA PHE A 62 -10.16 -7.25 5.67
C PHE A 62 -10.14 -6.11 4.63
N LEU A 63 -11.18 -5.94 3.84
CA LEU A 63 -11.30 -4.83 2.90
C LEU A 63 -11.43 -3.48 3.61
N SER A 64 -12.05 -3.42 4.78
CA SER A 64 -12.09 -2.20 5.60
C SER A 64 -10.71 -1.84 6.17
N MET A 65 -9.92 -2.85 6.56
CA MET A 65 -8.51 -2.60 6.92
C MET A 65 -7.73 -2.07 5.73
N LEU A 66 -7.88 -2.68 4.55
CA LEU A 66 -7.23 -2.22 3.32
C LEU A 66 -7.63 -0.77 2.99
N ALA A 67 -8.92 -0.45 3.05
CA ALA A 67 -9.40 0.91 2.82
C ALA A 67 -8.81 1.92 3.84
N THR A 68 -8.61 1.50 5.08
CA THR A 68 -7.99 2.34 6.11
C THR A 68 -6.51 2.59 5.81
N THR A 69 -5.75 1.56 5.41
CA THR A 69 -4.34 1.70 5.03
C THR A 69 -4.18 2.49 3.74
N ASP A 70 -5.06 2.31 2.76
CA ASP A 70 -5.11 3.10 1.52
C ASP A 70 -5.30 4.60 1.81
N LEU A 71 -6.19 4.96 2.75
CA LEU A 71 -6.39 6.34 3.20
C LEU A 71 -5.14 6.89 3.90
N ILE A 72 -4.50 6.11 4.77
CA ILE A 72 -3.26 6.50 5.44
C ILE A 72 -2.17 6.73 4.40
N LEU A 73 -1.91 5.75 3.52
CA LEU A 73 -0.86 5.81 2.51
C LEU A 73 -1.02 7.00 1.58
N SER A 74 -2.21 7.18 1.01
CA SER A 74 -2.49 8.29 0.10
C SER A 74 -2.40 9.66 0.79
N THR A 75 -2.84 9.77 2.06
CA THR A 75 -2.84 11.05 2.79
C THR A 75 -1.47 11.45 3.31
N VAL A 76 -0.60 10.50 3.65
CA VAL A 76 0.77 10.85 4.08
C VAL A 76 1.70 11.20 2.91
N THR A 77 1.36 10.83 1.67
CA THR A 77 2.22 10.99 0.49
C THR A 77 1.73 12.08 -0.45
N VAL A 78 0.51 11.95 -0.98
CA VAL A 78 0.03 12.79 -2.09
C VAL A 78 -0.14 14.28 -1.73
N PRO A 79 -0.70 14.67 -0.57
CA PRO A 79 -0.81 16.08 -0.21
C PRO A 79 0.54 16.80 -0.16
N LYS A 80 1.60 16.12 0.34
CA LYS A 80 2.94 16.70 0.38
C LYS A 80 3.56 16.82 -1.01
N LEU A 81 3.32 15.84 -1.90
CA LEU A 81 3.71 15.91 -3.31
C LEU A 81 3.05 17.10 -4.00
N LEU A 82 1.72 17.27 -3.83
CA LEU A 82 0.96 18.39 -4.42
C LEU A 82 1.40 19.75 -3.85
N SER A 83 1.66 19.82 -2.55
CA SER A 83 2.19 21.02 -1.89
C SER A 83 3.55 21.43 -2.47
N ASN A 84 4.44 20.46 -2.73
CA ASN A 84 5.70 20.70 -3.42
C ASN A 84 5.48 21.20 -4.86
N PHE A 85 4.59 20.56 -5.62
CA PHE A 85 4.38 20.85 -7.05
C PHE A 85 3.65 22.16 -7.33
N TRP A 86 2.66 22.53 -6.49
CA TRP A 86 1.78 23.67 -6.73
C TRP A 86 2.10 24.91 -5.91
N ILE A 87 2.59 24.70 -4.66
CA ILE A 87 2.84 25.79 -3.71
C ILE A 87 4.34 26.03 -3.54
N GLY A 88 5.20 25.12 -4.04
CA GLY A 88 6.65 25.20 -3.84
C GLY A 88 7.09 24.92 -2.40
N SER A 89 6.23 24.31 -1.57
CA SER A 89 6.57 23.93 -0.20
C SER A 89 7.44 22.68 -0.19
N GLN A 90 8.76 22.88 -0.33
CA GLN A 90 9.72 21.78 -0.45
C GLN A 90 10.16 21.20 0.88
N GLU A 91 10.04 21.94 1.97
CA GLU A 91 10.55 21.52 3.29
C GLU A 91 9.63 20.52 4.00
N ILE A 92 10.27 19.55 4.66
CA ILE A 92 9.64 18.63 5.62
C ILE A 92 10.52 18.55 6.86
N THR A 93 9.92 18.64 8.05
CA THR A 93 10.67 18.48 9.30
C THR A 93 11.27 17.07 9.42
N PHE A 94 12.36 16.91 10.14
CA PHE A 94 12.98 15.59 10.36
C PHE A 94 11.98 14.57 10.94
N SER A 95 11.22 14.97 11.97
CA SER A 95 10.18 14.13 12.56
C SER A 95 9.04 13.81 11.57
N GLY A 96 8.63 14.80 10.76
CA GLY A 96 7.64 14.63 9.72
C GLY A 96 8.07 13.61 8.64
N CYS A 97 9.35 13.67 8.25
CA CYS A 97 9.95 12.72 7.32
C CYS A 97 9.95 11.28 7.88
N LEU A 98 10.37 11.09 9.14
CA LEU A 98 10.33 9.79 9.80
C LEU A 98 8.90 9.25 9.94
N THR A 99 7.95 10.13 10.26
CA THR A 99 6.52 9.75 10.37
C THR A 99 5.95 9.34 9.02
N GLN A 100 6.22 10.12 7.96
CA GLN A 100 5.80 9.80 6.60
C GLN A 100 6.36 8.45 6.16
N MET A 101 7.66 8.23 6.35
CA MET A 101 8.33 6.98 6.02
C MET A 101 7.76 5.79 6.81
N PHE A 102 7.51 5.98 8.13
CA PHE A 102 6.90 4.94 8.94
C PHE A 102 5.54 4.50 8.38
N PHE A 103 4.61 5.44 8.19
CA PHE A 103 3.26 5.09 7.71
C PHE A 103 3.26 4.57 6.28
N LEU A 104 4.14 5.07 5.41
CA LEU A 104 4.30 4.56 4.05
C LEU A 104 4.69 3.07 4.07
N HIS A 105 5.78 2.73 4.74
CA HIS A 105 6.26 1.34 4.76
C HIS A 105 5.35 0.43 5.60
N PHE A 106 4.76 0.95 6.69
CA PHE A 106 3.78 0.24 7.49
C PHE A 106 2.56 -0.17 6.66
N SER A 107 2.00 0.76 5.88
CA SER A 107 0.87 0.47 4.99
C SER A 107 1.21 -0.63 3.99
N PHE A 108 2.37 -0.59 3.36
CA PHE A 108 2.77 -1.65 2.42
C PHE A 108 2.87 -3.04 3.05
N VAL A 109 3.40 -3.14 4.27
CA VAL A 109 3.50 -4.44 4.96
C VAL A 109 2.12 -4.92 5.42
N VAL A 110 1.26 -4.00 5.87
CA VAL A 110 -0.13 -4.31 6.24
C VAL A 110 -0.91 -4.77 5.01
N ASP A 111 -0.82 -4.07 3.88
CA ASP A 111 -1.53 -4.40 2.65
C ASP A 111 -1.14 -5.78 2.12
N SER A 112 0.16 -6.11 2.13
CA SER A 112 0.65 -7.45 1.79
C SER A 112 0.03 -8.54 2.66
N ALA A 113 -0.03 -8.32 3.98
CA ALA A 113 -0.62 -9.27 4.93
C ALA A 113 -2.16 -9.35 4.79
N ILE A 114 -2.84 -8.25 4.44
CA ILE A 114 -4.28 -8.26 4.14
C ILE A 114 -4.55 -9.07 2.88
N LEU A 115 -3.76 -8.91 1.81
CA LEU A 115 -3.90 -9.71 0.60
C LEU A 115 -3.76 -11.21 0.89
N LEU A 116 -2.84 -11.59 1.79
CA LEU A 116 -2.72 -12.96 2.28
C LEU A 116 -3.97 -13.40 3.06
N ALA A 117 -4.50 -12.56 3.95
CA ALA A 117 -5.72 -12.87 4.71
C ALA A 117 -6.94 -13.05 3.81
N VAL A 118 -7.08 -12.20 2.76
CA VAL A 118 -8.14 -12.34 1.74
C VAL A 118 -7.94 -13.62 0.91
N ALA A 119 -6.70 -14.00 0.57
CA ALA A 119 -6.42 -15.28 -0.10
C ALA A 119 -6.82 -16.48 0.77
N PHE A 120 -6.54 -16.42 2.07
CA PHE A 120 -6.97 -17.43 3.03
C PHE A 120 -8.50 -17.49 3.16
N ASP A 121 -9.17 -16.34 3.24
CA ASP A 121 -10.65 -16.27 3.23
C ASP A 121 -11.23 -16.95 1.99
N ARG A 122 -10.71 -16.64 0.80
CA ARG A 122 -11.14 -17.30 -0.45
C ARG A 122 -10.87 -18.80 -0.45
N TYR A 123 -9.73 -19.22 0.05
CA TYR A 123 -9.40 -20.64 0.20
C TYR A 123 -10.43 -21.38 1.08
N VAL A 124 -10.75 -20.83 2.24
CA VAL A 124 -11.75 -21.43 3.14
C VAL A 124 -13.14 -21.44 2.50
N ALA A 125 -13.54 -20.34 1.86
CA ALA A 125 -14.86 -20.21 1.24
C ALA A 125 -15.08 -21.21 0.08
N ILE A 126 -14.04 -21.53 -0.67
CA ILE A 126 -14.15 -22.40 -1.85
C ILE A 126 -13.88 -23.86 -1.50
N CYS A 127 -12.84 -24.13 -0.68
CA CYS A 127 -12.45 -25.51 -0.37
C CYS A 127 -13.27 -26.11 0.79
N PHE A 128 -13.79 -25.27 1.70
CA PHE A 128 -14.53 -25.71 2.91
C PHE A 128 -15.84 -24.94 3.11
N PRO A 129 -16.74 -24.87 2.11
CA PRO A 129 -17.92 -23.99 2.16
C PRO A 129 -18.85 -24.32 3.35
N LEU A 130 -19.00 -25.59 3.71
CA LEU A 130 -19.85 -26.02 4.85
C LEU A 130 -19.25 -25.70 6.21
N ARG A 131 -17.95 -25.43 6.29
CA ARG A 131 -17.22 -25.11 7.53
C ARG A 131 -16.76 -23.66 7.58
N TYR A 132 -17.11 -22.85 6.61
CA TYR A 132 -16.65 -21.46 6.49
C TYR A 132 -16.88 -20.67 7.78
N SER A 133 -18.10 -20.62 8.29
CA SER A 133 -18.45 -19.89 9.52
C SER A 133 -17.84 -20.51 10.80
N ALA A 134 -17.51 -21.79 10.78
CA ALA A 134 -16.85 -22.45 11.90
C ALA A 134 -15.34 -22.18 11.95
N ILE A 135 -14.71 -21.93 10.79
CA ILE A 135 -13.28 -21.63 10.68
C ILE A 135 -13.05 -20.13 10.87
N LEU A 136 -13.79 -19.29 10.14
CA LEU A 136 -13.67 -17.83 10.16
C LEU A 136 -14.67 -17.23 11.17
N THR A 137 -14.51 -17.58 12.44
CA THR A 137 -15.29 -16.97 13.53
C THR A 137 -14.87 -15.52 13.75
N PRO A 138 -15.73 -14.66 14.33
CA PRO A 138 -15.37 -13.27 14.66
C PRO A 138 -14.07 -13.15 15.49
N GLN A 139 -13.85 -14.09 16.41
CA GLN A 139 -12.62 -14.12 17.22
C GLN A 139 -11.37 -14.40 16.39
N VAL A 140 -11.47 -15.30 15.39
CA VAL A 140 -10.36 -15.60 14.47
C VAL A 140 -10.06 -14.39 13.59
N ILE A 141 -11.09 -13.71 13.09
CA ILE A 141 -10.93 -12.50 12.28
C ILE A 141 -10.23 -11.40 13.07
N ILE A 142 -10.68 -11.12 14.30
CA ILE A 142 -10.06 -10.12 15.17
C ILE A 142 -8.59 -10.49 15.45
N LYS A 143 -8.30 -11.76 15.77
CA LYS A 143 -6.92 -12.23 15.99
C LYS A 143 -6.04 -12.03 14.75
N LEU A 144 -6.56 -12.33 13.56
CA LEU A 144 -5.83 -12.10 12.31
C LEU A 144 -5.57 -10.61 12.09
N MET A 145 -6.57 -9.74 12.26
CA MET A 145 -6.41 -8.30 12.12
C MET A 145 -5.36 -7.73 13.09
N VAL A 146 -5.42 -8.12 14.37
CA VAL A 146 -4.45 -7.69 15.38
C VAL A 146 -3.04 -8.22 15.03
N SER A 147 -2.93 -9.49 14.59
CA SER A 147 -1.66 -10.09 14.20
C SER A 147 -1.02 -9.38 13.01
N ILE A 148 -1.81 -8.97 12.02
CA ILE A 148 -1.36 -8.18 10.87
C ILE A 148 -0.75 -6.86 11.35
N VAL A 149 -1.45 -6.12 12.20
CA VAL A 149 -0.98 -4.82 12.74
C VAL A 149 0.29 -4.99 13.56
N VAL A 150 0.30 -5.92 14.51
CA VAL A 150 1.45 -6.17 15.40
C VAL A 150 2.68 -6.61 14.61
N ARG A 151 2.51 -7.55 13.65
CA ARG A 151 3.58 -8.00 12.76
C ARG A 151 4.19 -6.82 11.98
N SER A 152 3.35 -6.03 11.34
CA SER A 152 3.78 -4.91 10.49
C SER A 152 4.47 -3.83 11.32
N PHE A 153 3.94 -3.51 12.50
CA PHE A 153 4.56 -2.57 13.44
C PHE A 153 5.96 -3.05 13.86
N SER A 154 6.09 -4.32 14.23
CA SER A 154 7.36 -4.92 14.67
C SER A 154 8.42 -4.93 13.57
N ILE A 155 8.02 -5.05 12.30
CA ILE A 155 8.92 -5.02 11.15
C ILE A 155 9.38 -3.60 10.85
N ILE A 156 8.49 -2.61 10.91
CA ILE A 156 8.78 -1.25 10.44
C ILE A 156 9.36 -0.35 11.54
N LEU A 157 9.05 -0.59 12.80
CA LEU A 157 9.56 0.21 13.91
C LEU A 157 11.10 0.30 13.92
N PRO A 158 11.87 -0.80 13.73
CA PRO A 158 13.32 -0.71 13.66
C PRO A 158 13.86 0.17 12.53
N HIS A 159 13.16 0.31 11.39
CA HIS A 159 13.57 1.22 10.31
C HIS A 159 13.71 2.67 10.81
N VAL A 160 12.74 3.12 11.61
CA VAL A 160 12.75 4.48 12.20
C VAL A 160 13.92 4.66 13.14
N PHE A 161 14.16 3.69 14.04
CA PHE A 161 15.27 3.75 14.99
C PHE A 161 16.63 3.69 14.29
N LEU A 162 16.76 2.87 13.25
CA LEU A 162 17.98 2.78 12.45
C LEU A 162 18.31 4.10 11.75
N LEU A 163 17.32 4.86 11.28
CA LEU A 163 17.54 6.19 10.70
C LEU A 163 17.82 7.23 11.79
N LYS A 164 17.08 7.20 12.89
CA LYS A 164 17.19 8.20 13.96
C LYS A 164 18.59 8.24 14.60
N ARG A 165 19.34 7.13 14.55
CA ARG A 165 20.71 7.06 15.07
C ARG A 165 21.77 7.64 14.14
N LEU A 166 21.44 7.93 12.87
CA LEU A 166 22.41 8.38 11.87
C LEU A 166 22.68 9.87 11.99
N PRO A 167 23.95 10.31 11.84
CA PRO A 167 24.31 11.73 11.72
C PRO A 167 24.13 12.20 10.27
N PHE A 168 23.35 13.25 10.08
CA PHE A 168 23.07 13.83 8.76
C PHE A 168 23.89 15.11 8.55
N CYS A 169 25.12 14.97 8.04
CA CYS A 169 26.06 16.08 7.89
C CYS A 169 26.36 16.48 6.45
N ARG A 170 26.00 15.66 5.47
CA ARG A 170 26.38 15.89 4.08
C ARG A 170 25.46 16.86 3.35
N THR A 171 24.16 16.58 3.39
CA THR A 171 23.13 17.34 2.70
C THR A 171 21.78 17.04 3.32
N HIS A 172 20.84 17.97 3.19
CA HIS A 172 19.43 17.80 3.56
C HIS A 172 18.51 17.80 2.35
N ILE A 173 19.09 17.65 1.16
CA ILE A 173 18.32 17.63 -0.09
C ILE A 173 17.99 16.18 -0.42
N ILE A 174 16.68 15.88 -0.51
CA ILE A 174 16.14 14.57 -0.93
C ILE A 174 15.71 14.70 -2.39
N PRO A 175 16.40 14.01 -3.32
CA PRO A 175 15.99 14.03 -4.74
C PRO A 175 14.81 13.08 -4.97
N HIS A 176 13.69 13.37 -4.30
CA HIS A 176 12.46 12.58 -4.33
C HIS A 176 11.26 13.45 -3.91
N THR A 177 10.06 12.90 -3.94
CA THR A 177 8.79 13.56 -3.57
C THR A 177 8.26 13.15 -2.20
N TYR A 178 8.84 12.12 -1.60
CA TYR A 178 8.54 11.62 -0.26
C TYR A 178 9.78 11.01 0.40
N CYS A 179 9.71 10.77 1.71
CA CYS A 179 10.79 10.18 2.48
C CYS A 179 10.81 8.65 2.30
N GLU A 180 11.87 8.17 1.66
CA GLU A 180 12.17 6.74 1.55
C GLU A 180 13.34 6.37 2.47
N HIS A 181 13.31 5.18 3.09
CA HIS A 181 14.32 4.75 4.06
C HIS A 181 15.75 4.81 3.51
N THR A 182 15.98 4.21 2.32
CA THR A 182 17.30 4.14 1.69
C THR A 182 17.77 5.52 1.22
N GLY A 183 16.86 6.30 0.61
CA GLY A 183 17.16 7.66 0.14
C GLY A 183 17.55 8.59 1.28
N VAL A 184 16.86 8.52 2.42
CA VAL A 184 17.21 9.31 3.61
C VAL A 184 18.52 8.80 4.24
N ALA A 185 18.73 7.48 4.36
CA ALA A 185 19.95 6.91 4.91
C ALA A 185 21.20 7.35 4.14
N GLN A 186 21.13 7.47 2.81
CA GLN A 186 22.24 7.90 1.94
C GLN A 186 22.70 9.34 2.19
N LEU A 187 21.89 10.17 2.84
CA LEU A 187 22.27 11.53 3.23
C LEU A 187 23.18 11.57 4.47
N SER A 188 23.32 10.42 5.16
CA SER A 188 24.22 10.31 6.31
C SER A 188 25.69 10.27 5.90
N SER A 189 26.55 10.72 6.82
CA SER A 189 28.02 10.61 6.71
C SER A 189 28.57 9.34 7.37
N ALA A 190 27.74 8.60 8.12
CA ALA A 190 28.13 7.36 8.78
C ALA A 190 27.99 6.13 7.87
N ASP A 191 28.45 4.98 8.35
CA ASP A 191 28.20 3.70 7.70
C ASP A 191 26.71 3.34 7.78
N ILE A 192 26.07 3.19 6.62
CA ILE A 192 24.66 2.88 6.45
C ILE A 192 24.41 1.42 6.07
N SER A 193 25.43 0.57 6.10
CA SER A 193 25.34 -0.84 5.66
C SER A 193 24.18 -1.59 6.34
N ILE A 194 24.02 -1.43 7.66
CA ILE A 194 22.92 -2.05 8.41
C ILE A 194 21.57 -1.50 7.96
N ASN A 195 21.47 -0.20 7.69
CA ASN A 195 20.24 0.43 7.20
C ASN A 195 19.84 -0.12 5.83
N ILE A 196 20.80 -0.26 4.91
CA ILE A 196 20.57 -0.81 3.57
C ILE A 196 20.14 -2.27 3.68
N TRP A 197 20.88 -3.10 4.45
CA TRP A 197 20.53 -4.51 4.60
C TRP A 197 19.18 -4.72 5.27
N TYR A 198 18.91 -4.04 6.37
CA TYR A 198 17.63 -4.15 7.06
C TYR A 198 16.49 -3.62 6.18
N GLY A 199 16.66 -2.44 5.57
CA GLY A 199 15.65 -1.80 4.72
C GLY A 199 15.31 -2.60 3.46
N PHE A 200 16.23 -3.44 2.98
CA PHE A 200 16.03 -4.28 1.81
C PHE A 200 15.61 -5.71 2.17
N ALA A 201 16.40 -6.39 3.03
CA ALA A 201 16.22 -7.82 3.27
C ALA A 201 14.92 -8.13 4.03
N VAL A 202 14.58 -7.34 5.06
CA VAL A 202 13.43 -7.65 5.91
C VAL A 202 12.10 -7.48 5.18
N PRO A 203 11.81 -6.35 4.50
CA PRO A 203 10.60 -6.23 3.71
C PRO A 203 10.53 -7.24 2.57
N LEU A 204 11.65 -7.52 1.90
CA LEU A 204 11.70 -8.48 0.81
C LEU A 204 11.33 -9.89 1.28
N MET A 205 11.93 -10.36 2.38
CA MET A 205 11.61 -11.68 2.96
C MET A 205 10.15 -11.75 3.41
N THR A 206 9.61 -10.67 3.97
CA THR A 206 8.22 -10.57 4.38
C THR A 206 7.28 -10.69 3.17
N VAL A 207 7.54 -9.92 2.11
CA VAL A 207 6.74 -9.96 0.88
C VAL A 207 6.84 -11.31 0.20
N ILE A 208 8.03 -11.89 0.08
CA ILE A 208 8.22 -13.22 -0.52
C ILE A 208 7.43 -14.28 0.25
N SER A 209 7.47 -14.26 1.59
CA SER A 209 6.70 -15.23 2.40
C SER A 209 5.20 -15.10 2.15
N ASP A 210 4.67 -13.87 2.11
CA ASP A 210 3.25 -13.62 1.85
C ASP A 210 2.86 -14.10 0.44
N VAL A 211 3.67 -13.80 -0.59
CA VAL A 211 3.44 -14.27 -1.96
C VAL A 211 3.44 -15.79 -2.07
N ILE A 212 4.35 -16.48 -1.39
CA ILE A 212 4.39 -17.95 -1.37
C ILE A 212 3.08 -18.51 -0.78
N PHE A 213 2.64 -18.01 0.37
CA PHE A 213 1.39 -18.48 0.99
C PHE A 213 0.15 -18.14 0.15
N ILE A 214 0.12 -16.97 -0.50
CA ILE A 214 -0.92 -16.63 -1.48
C ILE A 214 -0.92 -17.63 -2.64
N ALA A 215 0.24 -17.91 -3.24
CA ALA A 215 0.37 -18.85 -4.35
C ALA A 215 -0.09 -20.27 -3.97
N VAL A 216 0.30 -20.74 -2.78
CA VAL A 216 -0.15 -22.04 -2.26
C VAL A 216 -1.68 -22.06 -2.07
N SER A 217 -2.26 -21.01 -1.48
CA SER A 217 -3.72 -20.88 -1.33
C SER A 217 -4.44 -20.96 -2.69
N TYR A 218 -3.93 -20.25 -3.69
CA TYR A 218 -4.50 -20.27 -5.03
C TYR A 218 -4.31 -21.59 -5.76
N ALA A 219 -3.20 -22.32 -5.53
CA ALA A 219 -3.03 -23.65 -6.06
C ALA A 219 -4.13 -24.61 -5.55
N PHE A 220 -4.42 -24.58 -4.24
CA PHE A 220 -5.52 -25.37 -3.68
C PHE A 220 -6.90 -24.91 -4.19
N ILE A 221 -7.14 -23.61 -4.29
CA ILE A 221 -8.38 -23.07 -4.87
C ILE A 221 -8.57 -23.59 -6.29
N LEU A 222 -7.55 -23.51 -7.14
CA LEU A 222 -7.65 -24.00 -8.53
C LEU A 222 -7.94 -25.49 -8.57
N CYS A 223 -7.24 -26.31 -7.78
CA CYS A 223 -7.53 -27.74 -7.68
C CYS A 223 -8.99 -28.00 -7.30
N ALA A 224 -9.54 -27.30 -6.30
CA ALA A 224 -10.92 -27.45 -5.87
C ALA A 224 -11.93 -26.98 -6.96
N VAL A 225 -11.64 -25.85 -7.62
CA VAL A 225 -12.50 -25.30 -8.69
C VAL A 225 -12.58 -26.23 -9.91
N PHE A 226 -11.45 -26.87 -10.28
CA PHE A 226 -11.46 -27.83 -11.40
C PHE A 226 -12.21 -29.14 -11.07
N GLN A 227 -12.39 -29.46 -9.79
CA GLN A 227 -13.20 -30.61 -9.34
C GLN A 227 -14.70 -30.32 -9.32
N LEU A 228 -15.13 -29.03 -9.45
CA LEU A 228 -16.55 -28.68 -9.51
C LEU A 228 -17.19 -29.23 -10.80
N SER A 229 -18.27 -29.98 -10.65
CA SER A 229 -19.03 -30.55 -11.76
C SER A 229 -19.83 -29.49 -12.54
N SER A 230 -20.32 -28.45 -11.87
CA SER A 230 -21.10 -27.37 -12.46
C SER A 230 -20.22 -26.28 -13.11
N GLN A 231 -20.38 -26.09 -14.41
CA GLN A 231 -19.66 -25.04 -15.16
C GLN A 231 -20.00 -23.62 -14.65
N GLY A 232 -21.26 -23.38 -14.27
CA GLY A 232 -21.67 -22.08 -13.70
C GLY A 232 -21.03 -21.78 -12.34
N ALA A 233 -20.92 -22.79 -11.45
CA ALA A 233 -20.24 -22.65 -10.17
C ALA A 233 -18.73 -22.39 -10.37
N ARG A 234 -18.09 -23.09 -11.32
CA ARG A 234 -16.69 -22.87 -11.69
C ARG A 234 -16.45 -21.45 -12.20
N GLN A 235 -17.28 -20.96 -13.12
CA GLN A 235 -17.15 -19.60 -13.66
C GLN A 235 -17.34 -18.53 -12.59
N LYS A 236 -18.31 -18.71 -11.66
CA LYS A 236 -18.51 -17.80 -10.53
C LYS A 236 -17.30 -17.76 -9.60
N ALA A 237 -16.75 -18.92 -9.24
CA ALA A 237 -15.55 -19.02 -8.40
C ALA A 237 -14.34 -18.34 -9.07
N LEU A 238 -14.08 -18.63 -10.35
CA LEU A 238 -12.97 -18.02 -11.10
C LEU A 238 -13.14 -16.51 -11.27
N SER A 239 -14.35 -16.01 -11.47
CA SER A 239 -14.60 -14.56 -11.55
C SER A 239 -14.29 -13.84 -10.24
N THR A 240 -14.64 -14.44 -9.10
CA THR A 240 -14.34 -13.88 -7.77
C THR A 240 -12.84 -13.90 -7.48
N CYS A 241 -12.18 -15.03 -7.77
CA CYS A 241 -10.73 -15.16 -7.63
C CYS A 241 -9.96 -14.21 -8.56
N GLY A 242 -10.43 -14.05 -9.79
CA GLY A 242 -9.79 -13.18 -10.78
C GLY A 242 -9.65 -11.73 -10.34
N SER A 243 -10.62 -11.22 -9.58
CA SER A 243 -10.55 -9.87 -9.02
C SER A 243 -9.43 -9.74 -8.00
N HIS A 244 -9.34 -10.71 -7.09
CA HIS A 244 -8.29 -10.71 -6.08
C HIS A 244 -6.91 -10.88 -6.72
N VAL A 245 -6.77 -11.78 -7.71
CA VAL A 245 -5.53 -11.93 -8.50
C VAL A 245 -5.16 -10.61 -9.19
N CYS A 246 -6.12 -9.88 -9.74
CA CYS A 246 -5.88 -8.57 -10.34
C CYS A 246 -5.27 -7.59 -9.33
N VAL A 247 -5.84 -7.50 -8.12
CA VAL A 247 -5.30 -6.62 -7.06
C VAL A 247 -3.91 -7.09 -6.60
N ILE A 248 -3.69 -8.40 -6.46
CA ILE A 248 -2.38 -8.97 -6.13
C ILE A 248 -1.33 -8.53 -7.17
N LEU A 249 -1.65 -8.68 -8.46
CA LEU A 249 -0.75 -8.27 -9.54
C LEU A 249 -0.52 -6.76 -9.55
N MET A 250 -1.56 -5.95 -9.31
CA MET A 250 -1.44 -4.49 -9.23
C MET A 250 -0.57 -4.04 -8.06
N PHE A 251 -0.59 -4.78 -6.95
CA PHE A 251 0.22 -4.47 -5.77
C PHE A 251 1.67 -4.94 -5.93
N TYR A 252 1.89 -6.21 -6.28
CA TYR A 252 3.23 -6.79 -6.28
C TYR A 252 4.06 -6.48 -7.53
N THR A 253 3.45 -6.34 -8.72
CA THR A 253 4.21 -6.10 -9.96
C THR A 253 4.99 -4.78 -9.92
N PRO A 254 4.40 -3.63 -9.56
CA PRO A 254 5.15 -2.39 -9.44
C PRO A 254 6.15 -2.41 -8.27
N ALA A 255 5.83 -3.12 -7.17
CA ALA A 255 6.75 -3.29 -6.05
C ALA A 255 8.04 -3.99 -6.47
N PHE A 256 7.91 -5.15 -7.15
CA PHE A 256 9.07 -5.88 -7.69
C PHE A 256 9.82 -5.06 -8.73
N PHE A 257 9.09 -4.35 -9.62
CA PHE A 257 9.72 -3.48 -10.59
C PHE A 257 10.55 -2.37 -9.91
N SER A 258 10.00 -1.71 -8.89
CA SER A 258 10.71 -0.67 -8.13
C SER A 258 11.98 -1.23 -7.46
N ILE A 259 11.88 -2.39 -6.80
CA ILE A 259 13.02 -3.06 -6.15
C ILE A 259 14.11 -3.40 -7.18
N LEU A 260 13.73 -3.99 -8.32
CA LEU A 260 14.66 -4.36 -9.36
C LEU A 260 15.30 -3.14 -10.03
N ALA A 261 14.51 -2.10 -10.30
CA ALA A 261 14.98 -0.87 -10.91
C ALA A 261 15.99 -0.13 -10.01
N HIS A 262 15.76 -0.09 -8.70
CA HIS A 262 16.72 0.47 -7.74
C HIS A 262 18.03 -0.33 -7.67
N ARG A 263 17.96 -1.63 -7.87
CA ARG A 263 19.14 -2.51 -7.73
C ARG A 263 19.93 -2.67 -9.02
N PHE A 264 19.25 -2.77 -10.15
CA PHE A 264 19.84 -3.12 -11.45
C PHE A 264 19.67 -2.03 -12.51
N GLY A 265 18.87 -1.00 -12.24
CA GLY A 265 18.49 0.03 -13.19
C GLY A 265 19.50 1.17 -13.33
N GLN A 266 20.81 0.90 -13.36
CA GLN A 266 21.86 1.93 -13.50
C GLN A 266 21.70 2.81 -14.77
N SER A 267 20.97 2.30 -15.77
CA SER A 267 20.71 3.01 -17.03
C SER A 267 19.35 3.73 -17.06
N VAL A 268 18.50 3.58 -16.03
CA VAL A 268 17.17 4.21 -16.00
C VAL A 268 17.30 5.63 -15.43
N PRO A 269 16.80 6.67 -16.14
CA PRO A 269 16.84 8.04 -15.64
C PRO A 269 16.10 8.17 -14.29
N GLN A 270 16.68 8.92 -13.35
CA GLN A 270 16.15 9.07 -12.01
C GLN A 270 14.72 9.65 -11.98
N ASN A 271 14.40 10.58 -12.88
CA ASN A 271 13.05 11.14 -13.00
C ASN A 271 11.99 10.07 -13.32
N VAL A 272 12.35 9.09 -14.16
CA VAL A 272 11.48 7.97 -14.52
C VAL A 272 11.23 7.08 -13.29
N LEU A 273 12.28 6.75 -12.53
CA LEU A 273 12.17 5.95 -11.31
C LEU A 273 11.29 6.62 -10.28
N ILE A 274 11.47 7.95 -10.06
CA ILE A 274 10.67 8.71 -9.11
C ILE A 274 9.20 8.78 -9.55
N LEU A 275 8.94 8.98 -10.86
CA LEU A 275 7.57 9.00 -11.38
C LEU A 275 6.88 7.63 -11.15
N PHE A 276 7.55 6.53 -11.48
CA PHE A 276 7.02 5.19 -11.23
C PHE A 276 6.79 4.90 -9.76
N ALA A 277 7.71 5.33 -8.88
CA ALA A 277 7.55 5.19 -7.44
C ALA A 277 6.31 5.95 -6.93
N ASN A 278 6.06 7.16 -7.41
CA ASN A 278 4.86 7.93 -7.07
C ASN A 278 3.57 7.28 -7.58
N LEU A 279 3.57 6.74 -8.81
CA LEU A 279 2.41 6.03 -9.36
C LEU A 279 2.14 4.74 -8.57
N TYR A 280 3.20 4.02 -8.17
CA TYR A 280 3.08 2.83 -7.34
C TYR A 280 2.42 3.11 -5.99
N VAL A 281 2.73 4.25 -5.36
CA VAL A 281 2.12 4.65 -4.08
C VAL A 281 0.68 5.15 -4.26
N ALA A 282 0.36 5.83 -5.37
CA ALA A 282 -0.91 6.51 -5.56
C ALA A 282 -2.00 5.64 -6.22
N ILE A 283 -1.64 4.75 -7.16
CA ILE A 283 -2.61 3.99 -7.96
C ILE A 283 -3.34 2.91 -7.16
N PRO A 284 -2.68 2.03 -6.37
CA PRO A 284 -3.37 0.96 -5.65
C PRO A 284 -4.48 1.48 -4.73
N PRO A 285 -4.28 2.53 -3.90
CA PRO A 285 -5.34 3.09 -3.06
C PRO A 285 -6.56 3.60 -3.83
N ALA A 286 -6.38 4.08 -5.06
CA ALA A 286 -7.49 4.54 -5.89
C ALA A 286 -8.23 3.39 -6.58
N LEU A 287 -7.53 2.32 -6.95
CA LEU A 287 -8.11 1.20 -7.69
C LEU A 287 -8.73 0.13 -6.78
N ASN A 288 -8.23 -0.05 -5.56
CA ASN A 288 -8.75 -1.05 -4.62
C ASN A 288 -10.26 -0.92 -4.39
N PRO A 289 -10.83 0.25 -4.04
CA PRO A 289 -12.27 0.39 -3.85
C PRO A 289 -13.06 0.16 -5.14
N ILE A 290 -12.49 0.47 -6.32
CA ILE A 290 -13.13 0.21 -7.61
C ILE A 290 -13.19 -1.29 -7.88
N VAL A 291 -12.07 -2.00 -7.76
CA VAL A 291 -11.99 -3.43 -8.08
C VAL A 291 -12.84 -4.26 -7.10
N TYR A 292 -12.79 -3.96 -5.81
CA TYR A 292 -13.57 -4.68 -4.80
C TYR A 292 -15.02 -4.19 -4.72
N GLY A 293 -15.26 -2.88 -4.84
CA GLY A 293 -16.60 -2.29 -4.75
C GLY A 293 -17.49 -2.60 -5.96
N MET A 294 -16.91 -2.63 -7.17
CA MET A 294 -17.71 -2.86 -8.39
C MET A 294 -17.99 -4.34 -8.70
N LYS A 295 -17.33 -5.30 -8.05
CA LYS A 295 -17.46 -6.73 -8.41
C LYS A 295 -18.42 -7.54 -7.56
N THR A 296 -18.75 -7.11 -6.37
CA THR A 296 -19.79 -7.76 -5.59
C THR A 296 -21.13 -7.12 -5.96
N LYS A 297 -22.08 -7.88 -6.54
CA LYS A 297 -23.43 -7.35 -6.87
C LYS A 297 -24.04 -6.58 -5.70
N GLN A 298 -23.87 -7.10 -4.49
CA GLN A 298 -24.33 -6.44 -3.27
C GLN A 298 -23.71 -5.05 -3.08
N THR A 299 -22.42 -4.89 -3.33
CA THR A 299 -21.74 -3.59 -3.21
C THR A 299 -22.07 -2.68 -4.39
N GLN A 300 -22.18 -3.25 -5.60
CA GLN A 300 -22.51 -2.51 -6.82
C GLN A 300 -23.90 -1.88 -6.74
N ASP A 301 -24.91 -2.67 -6.32
CA ASP A 301 -26.28 -2.18 -6.17
C ASP A 301 -26.40 -1.07 -5.11
N LYS A 302 -25.63 -1.19 -4.01
CA LYS A 302 -25.57 -0.18 -2.95
C LYS A 302 -24.79 1.07 -3.37
N PHE A 303 -23.69 0.91 -4.12
CA PHE A 303 -22.97 2.05 -4.72
C PHE A 303 -23.90 2.84 -5.64
N ILE A 304 -24.61 2.17 -6.55
CA ILE A 304 -25.56 2.80 -7.47
C ILE A 304 -26.70 3.48 -6.70
N LEU A 305 -27.20 2.86 -5.65
CA LEU A 305 -28.26 3.42 -4.82
C LEU A 305 -27.84 4.73 -4.13
N LEU A 306 -26.61 4.80 -3.58
CA LEU A 306 -26.05 6.01 -2.97
C LEU A 306 -25.99 7.19 -3.94
N PHE A 307 -25.65 6.93 -5.20
CA PHE A 307 -25.61 7.97 -6.23
C PHE A 307 -26.99 8.27 -6.83
N SER A 308 -27.94 7.31 -6.78
CA SER A 308 -29.31 7.50 -7.27
C SER A 308 -30.19 8.29 -6.30
N LEU A 309 -30.00 8.13 -4.99
CA LEU A 309 -30.75 8.87 -3.96
C LEU A 309 -30.45 10.37 -3.97
N LYS A 310 -29.32 10.80 -4.54
CA LYS A 310 -28.95 12.21 -4.70
C LYS A 310 -29.65 12.91 -5.89
N LYS A 311 -30.36 12.17 -6.73
CA LYS A 311 -31.12 12.71 -7.89
C LYS A 311 -32.61 12.95 -7.59
N SER A 312 -33.07 12.60 -6.39
CA SER A 312 -34.49 12.70 -5.97
C SER A 312 -34.73 13.70 -4.83
N GLN A 313 -33.82 14.62 -4.58
CA GLN A 313 -33.99 15.83 -3.80
C GLN A 313 -33.62 17.05 -4.67
#